data_57045144fb37bc88a4414aa6a0389e6a
#
_entry.id   57045144fb37bc88a4414aa6a0389e6a
#
_cell.length_a   1.000
_cell.length_b   1.000
_cell.length_c   1.000
_cell.angle_alpha   90.00
_cell.angle_beta   90.00
_cell.angle_gamma   90.00
#
_symmetry.space_group_name_H-M   'P 1'
#
loop_
_entity.id
_entity.type
_entity.pdbx_description
1 polymer ?
#
loop_
_entity_poly.entity_id
_entity_poly.type
_entity_poly.pdbx_seq_one_letter_code
_entity_poly.pdbx_strand_id
1 'polypeptide(L)'
;MKIKHLFFATIALAWTSGLFAQADMQEDIAMIKKNFTDSKEKVKQYEWVETTTTFIKGEQKSVKQNQCYYGVDGKLTKVATGATTQAKTPGGIRGKVVENKKEEMGDYINAAIAKIQTYLPPDPGKIQKIYGAGKTTIQVLEPNNKFKISFPDYNEPGDMLSVSLDKPNQKIMALDVSTSVDDPKQKVVFNITYSNLPDGTQFTGNPYLMQRRRT
;
A
#
# COMPACT_ATOMS: atom_id res chain seq x y z
N MET A 1 52.18 -40.42 28.27
CA MET A 1 51.03 -41.21 27.73
C MET A 1 49.93 -40.24 27.39
N LYS A 2 49.83 -39.82 26.25
CA LYS A 2 48.87 -39.79 25.14
C LYS A 2 47.43 -39.65 25.62
N ILE A 3 46.84 -38.44 25.47
CA ILE A 3 45.44 -38.21 25.04
C ILE A 3 45.46 -36.99 24.09
N LYS A 4 45.50 -37.27 22.81
CA LYS A 4 45.12 -36.39 21.71
C LYS A 4 43.87 -37.03 21.08
N HIS A 5 42.95 -36.22 20.62
CA HIS A 5 41.72 -36.49 19.86
C HIS A 5 40.45 -36.39 20.70
N LEU A 6 39.87 -35.17 20.76
CA LEU A 6 38.42 -34.95 20.67
C LEU A 6 38.13 -33.48 20.45
N PHE A 7 38.28 -32.99 19.22
CA PHE A 7 37.72 -31.67 18.81
C PHE A 7 37.53 -31.67 17.29
N PHE A 8 36.52 -32.37 16.80
CA PHE A 8 36.02 -32.17 15.44
C PHE A 8 34.64 -32.82 15.32
N ALA A 9 33.58 -32.20 15.75
CA ALA A 9 32.22 -32.53 15.32
C ALA A 9 31.20 -31.52 15.92
N THR A 10 31.21 -30.23 15.58
CA THR A 10 30.10 -29.31 15.88
C THR A 10 30.15 -28.09 14.98
N ILE A 11 30.28 -28.24 13.66
CA ILE A 11 30.06 -27.14 12.69
C ILE A 11 29.33 -27.72 11.46
N ALA A 12 28.10 -28.15 11.60
CA ALA A 12 27.27 -28.54 10.48
C ALA A 12 25.77 -28.33 10.64
N LEU A 13 25.32 -27.54 11.65
CA LEU A 13 23.87 -27.37 11.87
C LEU A 13 23.35 -25.94 11.67
N ALA A 14 24.17 -24.99 11.20
CA ALA A 14 23.74 -23.59 11.08
C ALA A 14 23.29 -23.16 9.67
N TRP A 15 23.29 -24.03 8.66
CA TRP A 15 23.05 -23.64 7.26
C TRP A 15 21.66 -24.04 6.72
N THR A 16 20.83 -24.76 7.47
CA THR A 16 19.53 -25.21 6.98
C THR A 16 18.39 -24.22 7.23
N SER A 17 18.50 -23.32 8.20
CA SER A 17 17.44 -22.35 8.52
C SER A 17 17.24 -21.25 7.48
N GLY A 18 18.27 -20.94 6.67
CA GLY A 18 18.17 -19.91 5.63
C GLY A 18 17.35 -20.35 4.41
N LEU A 19 17.34 -21.64 4.08
CA LEU A 19 16.64 -22.14 2.89
C LEU A 19 15.12 -22.19 3.07
N PHE A 20 14.63 -22.49 4.26
CA PHE A 20 13.18 -22.51 4.54
C PHE A 20 12.59 -21.10 4.55
N ALA A 21 13.27 -20.13 5.15
CA ALA A 21 12.83 -18.72 5.13
C ALA A 21 12.80 -18.14 3.71
N GLN A 22 13.67 -18.58 2.83
CA GLN A 22 13.75 -18.13 1.45
C GLN A 22 12.64 -18.71 0.56
N ALA A 23 12.26 -19.97 0.78
CA ALA A 23 11.13 -20.60 0.09
C ALA A 23 9.80 -19.94 0.48
N ASP A 24 9.58 -19.69 1.76
CA ASP A 24 8.38 -19.02 2.28
C ASP A 24 8.19 -17.61 1.68
N MET A 25 9.27 -16.83 1.54
CA MET A 25 9.18 -15.49 0.99
C MET A 25 8.88 -15.48 -0.51
N GLN A 26 9.39 -16.44 -1.28
CA GLN A 26 9.04 -16.56 -2.71
C GLN A 26 7.55 -16.87 -2.89
N GLU A 27 6.99 -17.68 -2.03
CA GLU A 27 5.56 -17.96 -1.99
C GLU A 27 4.75 -16.70 -1.64
N ASP A 28 5.17 -15.93 -0.63
CA ASP A 28 4.54 -14.67 -0.25
C ASP A 28 4.57 -13.63 -1.38
N ILE A 29 5.69 -13.51 -2.11
CA ILE A 29 5.80 -12.63 -3.29
C ILE A 29 4.87 -13.11 -4.41
N ALA A 30 4.80 -14.40 -4.67
CA ALA A 30 3.91 -14.97 -5.68
C ALA A 30 2.44 -14.73 -5.32
N MET A 31 2.08 -14.87 -4.05
CA MET A 31 0.76 -14.56 -3.51
C MET A 31 0.41 -13.08 -3.71
N ILE A 32 1.30 -12.16 -3.36
CA ILE A 32 1.10 -10.72 -3.56
C ILE A 32 0.79 -10.44 -5.03
N LYS A 33 1.63 -10.94 -5.94
CA LYS A 33 1.44 -10.77 -7.39
C LYS A 33 0.10 -11.32 -7.87
N LYS A 34 -0.24 -12.54 -7.46
CA LYS A 34 -1.49 -13.19 -7.83
C LYS A 34 -2.70 -12.40 -7.37
N ASN A 35 -2.73 -11.99 -6.11
CA ASN A 35 -3.83 -11.22 -5.53
C ASN A 35 -4.08 -9.90 -6.27
N PHE A 36 -3.01 -9.16 -6.59
CA PHE A 36 -3.15 -7.92 -7.36
C PHE A 36 -3.67 -8.17 -8.77
N THR A 37 -3.18 -9.21 -9.44
CA THR A 37 -3.60 -9.53 -10.81
C THR A 37 -5.06 -9.97 -10.85
N ASP A 38 -5.45 -10.91 -10.00
CA ASP A 38 -6.81 -11.47 -9.96
C ASP A 38 -7.83 -10.40 -9.55
N SER A 39 -7.50 -9.59 -8.55
CA SER A 39 -8.39 -8.53 -8.08
C SER A 39 -8.58 -7.42 -9.10
N LYS A 40 -7.53 -7.07 -9.85
CA LYS A 40 -7.60 -6.06 -10.92
C LYS A 40 -8.61 -6.43 -12.01
N GLU A 41 -8.69 -7.69 -12.38
CA GLU A 41 -9.65 -8.14 -13.39
C GLU A 41 -11.08 -8.26 -12.81
N LYS A 42 -11.21 -8.82 -11.62
CA LYS A 42 -12.51 -9.00 -10.98
C LYS A 42 -13.19 -7.68 -10.61
N VAL A 43 -12.42 -6.71 -10.13
CA VAL A 43 -12.95 -5.39 -9.72
C VAL A 43 -13.62 -4.63 -10.86
N LYS A 44 -13.27 -4.95 -12.12
CA LYS A 44 -13.91 -4.35 -13.30
C LYS A 44 -15.41 -4.66 -13.42
N GLN A 45 -15.89 -5.70 -12.75
CA GLN A 45 -17.30 -6.10 -12.73
C GLN A 45 -18.12 -5.34 -11.66
N TYR A 46 -17.47 -4.48 -10.88
CA TYR A 46 -18.09 -3.77 -9.78
C TYR A 46 -18.13 -2.27 -10.03
N GLU A 47 -19.05 -1.63 -9.35
CA GLU A 47 -19.05 -0.20 -9.12
C GLU A 47 -18.98 0.07 -7.61
N TRP A 48 -18.35 1.17 -7.21
CA TRP A 48 -18.16 1.50 -5.81
C TRP A 48 -18.14 3.01 -5.58
N VAL A 49 -18.36 3.41 -4.34
CA VAL A 49 -18.16 4.78 -3.89
C VAL A 49 -16.79 4.90 -3.22
N GLU A 50 -15.95 5.74 -3.81
CA GLU A 50 -14.65 6.10 -3.23
C GLU A 50 -14.84 7.37 -2.38
N THR A 51 -14.48 7.30 -1.11
CA THR A 51 -14.46 8.48 -0.22
C THR A 51 -13.02 8.84 0.11
N THR A 52 -12.61 10.05 -0.27
CA THR A 52 -11.29 10.59 0.08
C THR A 52 -11.45 11.65 1.15
N THR A 53 -10.89 11.41 2.32
CA THR A 53 -10.83 12.39 3.41
C THR A 53 -9.42 12.92 3.54
N THR A 54 -9.27 14.24 3.48
CA THR A 54 -7.98 14.91 3.62
C THR A 54 -7.87 15.51 5.02
N PHE A 55 -6.81 15.14 5.73
CA PHE A 55 -6.44 15.72 7.02
C PHE A 55 -5.15 16.52 6.88
N ILE A 56 -5.13 17.72 7.50
CA ILE A 56 -3.93 18.56 7.57
C ILE A 56 -3.74 18.94 9.03
N LYS A 57 -2.58 18.61 9.59
CA LYS A 57 -2.26 18.82 11.01
C LYS A 57 -3.31 18.24 11.96
N GLY A 58 -3.85 17.06 11.62
CA GLY A 58 -4.87 16.37 12.40
C GLY A 58 -6.30 16.86 12.20
N GLU A 59 -6.52 17.94 11.45
CA GLU A 59 -7.85 18.46 11.15
C GLU A 59 -8.35 17.98 9.78
N GLN A 60 -9.59 17.52 9.72
CA GLN A 60 -10.26 17.19 8.47
C GLN A 60 -10.51 18.45 7.64
N LYS A 61 -9.93 18.55 6.46
CA LYS A 61 -10.04 19.70 5.56
C LYS A 61 -10.99 19.48 4.40
N SER A 62 -11.10 18.26 3.90
CA SER A 62 -12.06 17.96 2.85
C SER A 62 -12.50 16.50 2.89
N VAL A 63 -13.71 16.27 2.37
CA VAL A 63 -14.24 14.95 2.04
C VAL A 63 -14.72 15.01 0.59
N LYS A 64 -14.24 14.11 -0.24
CA LYS A 64 -14.70 13.96 -1.63
C LYS A 64 -15.26 12.56 -1.80
N GLN A 65 -16.38 12.43 -2.50
CA GLN A 65 -16.97 11.15 -2.85
C GLN A 65 -17.10 11.05 -4.36
N ASN A 66 -16.67 9.93 -4.89
CA ASN A 66 -16.80 9.61 -6.30
C ASN A 66 -17.45 8.24 -6.47
N GLN A 67 -18.41 8.13 -7.37
CA GLN A 67 -18.82 6.84 -7.90
C GLN A 67 -17.80 6.39 -8.94
N CYS A 68 -17.26 5.21 -8.74
CA CYS A 68 -16.20 4.64 -9.55
C CYS A 68 -16.69 3.38 -10.27
N TYR A 69 -16.33 3.25 -11.54
CA TYR A 69 -16.60 2.05 -12.35
C TYR A 69 -15.67 2.00 -13.55
N TYR A 70 -15.50 0.82 -14.12
CA TYR A 70 -14.81 0.67 -15.40
C TYR A 70 -15.77 0.81 -16.57
N GLY A 71 -15.43 1.66 -17.54
CA GLY A 71 -16.17 1.79 -18.79
C GLY A 71 -16.02 0.57 -19.71
N VAL A 72 -16.76 0.56 -20.81
CA VAL A 72 -16.66 -0.49 -21.84
C VAL A 72 -15.27 -0.50 -22.51
N ASP A 73 -14.56 0.62 -22.45
CA ASP A 73 -13.19 0.79 -22.92
C ASP A 73 -12.14 0.26 -21.92
N GLY A 74 -12.58 -0.31 -20.79
CA GLY A 74 -11.74 -0.82 -19.71
C GLY A 74 -11.05 0.26 -18.87
N LYS A 75 -11.41 1.55 -19.03
CA LYS A 75 -10.87 2.64 -18.25
C LYS A 75 -11.69 2.93 -17.00
N LEU A 76 -10.99 3.27 -15.92
CA LEU A 76 -11.63 3.71 -14.69
C LEU A 76 -12.28 5.09 -14.86
N THR A 77 -13.57 5.16 -14.66
CA THR A 77 -14.36 6.41 -14.63
C THR A 77 -14.69 6.75 -13.19
N LYS A 78 -14.49 8.02 -12.83
CA LYS A 78 -14.84 8.57 -11.51
C LYS A 78 -15.81 9.73 -11.69
N VAL A 79 -17.00 9.61 -11.13
CA VAL A 79 -18.05 10.64 -11.17
C VAL A 79 -18.24 11.18 -9.77
N ALA A 80 -18.05 12.49 -9.58
CA ALA A 80 -18.26 13.13 -8.28
C ALA A 80 -19.75 13.03 -7.88
N THR A 81 -20.02 12.49 -6.68
CA THR A 81 -21.39 12.24 -6.19
C THR A 81 -21.76 13.07 -4.95
N GLY A 82 -20.79 13.74 -4.33
CA GLY A 82 -21.01 14.49 -3.09
C GLY A 82 -20.77 15.99 -3.22
N ALA A 83 -21.47 16.76 -2.40
CA ALA A 83 -21.18 18.19 -2.24
C ALA A 83 -19.79 18.34 -1.62
N THR A 84 -18.88 19.00 -2.33
CA THR A 84 -17.58 19.39 -1.77
C THR A 84 -17.84 20.45 -0.71
N THR A 85 -17.72 20.11 0.57
CA THR A 85 -17.80 21.09 1.65
C THR A 85 -16.51 21.92 1.61
N GLN A 86 -16.52 23.02 0.87
CA GLN A 86 -15.44 24.00 0.91
C GLN A 86 -15.72 24.97 2.05
N ALA A 87 -14.74 25.14 2.94
CA ALA A 87 -14.79 26.23 3.91
C ALA A 87 -14.84 27.59 3.16
N LYS A 88 -15.77 28.47 3.53
CA LYS A 88 -15.89 29.83 2.96
C LYS A 88 -14.57 30.59 3.11
N THR A 89 -14.05 31.11 2.00
CA THR A 89 -12.81 31.91 2.00
C THR A 89 -13.15 33.33 2.46
N PRO A 90 -12.43 33.90 3.44
CA PRO A 90 -12.60 35.32 3.82
C PRO A 90 -12.29 36.25 2.63
N GLY A 91 -12.99 37.36 2.49
CA GLY A 91 -12.72 38.35 1.46
C GLY A 91 -11.53 39.28 1.79
N GLY A 92 -11.05 40.06 0.81
CA GLY A 92 -9.99 41.07 0.97
C GLY A 92 -8.56 40.55 0.92
N ILE A 93 -7.57 41.30 1.43
CA ILE A 93 -6.14 40.97 1.41
C ILE A 93 -5.85 39.65 2.16
N ARG A 94 -6.56 39.40 3.26
CA ARG A 94 -6.51 38.10 3.96
C ARG A 94 -7.02 36.95 3.11
N GLY A 95 -8.01 37.19 2.25
CA GLY A 95 -8.52 36.20 1.30
C GLY A 95 -7.47 35.78 0.30
N LYS A 96 -6.71 36.71 -0.29
CA LYS A 96 -5.62 36.36 -1.25
C LYS A 96 -4.52 35.52 -0.61
N VAL A 97 -4.10 35.83 0.63
CA VAL A 97 -3.09 35.04 1.34
C VAL A 97 -3.61 33.62 1.66
N VAL A 98 -4.89 33.49 2.00
CA VAL A 98 -5.54 32.20 2.23
C VAL A 98 -5.69 31.41 0.94
N GLU A 99 -5.97 32.09 -0.18
CA GLU A 99 -6.12 31.50 -1.50
C GLU A 99 -4.79 30.94 -2.03
N ASN A 100 -3.71 31.72 -1.96
CA ASN A 100 -2.35 31.26 -2.33
C ASN A 100 -1.92 30.05 -1.48
N LYS A 101 -2.16 30.06 -0.17
CA LYS A 101 -1.86 28.91 0.69
C LYS A 101 -2.71 27.68 0.38
N LYS A 102 -3.94 27.86 -0.08
CA LYS A 102 -4.80 26.75 -0.53
C LYS A 102 -4.28 26.17 -1.84
N GLU A 103 -3.82 27.01 -2.76
CA GLU A 103 -3.25 26.61 -4.03
C GLU A 103 -1.95 25.81 -3.82
N GLU A 104 -0.99 26.35 -3.06
CA GLU A 104 0.25 25.64 -2.68
C GLU A 104 -0.04 24.31 -1.99
N MET A 105 -1.04 24.28 -1.10
CA MET A 105 -1.44 23.03 -0.43
C MET A 105 -2.11 22.05 -1.41
N GLY A 106 -2.90 22.55 -2.36
CA GLY A 106 -3.51 21.76 -3.42
C GLY A 106 -2.46 21.11 -4.29
N ASP A 107 -1.45 21.87 -4.70
CA ASP A 107 -0.34 21.39 -5.51
C ASP A 107 0.49 20.32 -4.77
N TYR A 108 0.78 20.55 -3.50
CA TYR A 108 1.46 19.56 -2.67
C TYR A 108 0.66 18.26 -2.53
N ILE A 109 -0.66 18.34 -2.31
CA ILE A 109 -1.53 17.15 -2.22
C ILE A 109 -1.53 16.39 -3.56
N ASN A 110 -1.64 17.12 -4.68
CA ASN A 110 -1.62 16.50 -6.01
C ASN A 110 -0.27 15.82 -6.29
N ALA A 111 0.85 16.46 -5.93
CA ALA A 111 2.18 15.89 -6.04
C ALA A 111 2.33 14.64 -5.16
N ALA A 112 1.82 14.68 -3.91
CA ALA A 112 1.81 13.54 -3.01
C ALA A 112 0.99 12.36 -3.59
N ILE A 113 -0.19 12.64 -4.14
CA ILE A 113 -1.02 11.61 -4.80
C ILE A 113 -0.30 11.00 -5.99
N ALA A 114 0.28 11.84 -6.87
CA ALA A 114 1.06 11.36 -8.01
C ALA A 114 2.25 10.50 -7.58
N LYS A 115 2.94 10.91 -6.52
CA LYS A 115 4.05 10.15 -5.92
C LYS A 115 3.58 8.79 -5.43
N ILE A 116 2.48 8.71 -4.66
CA ILE A 116 1.92 7.45 -4.15
C ILE A 116 1.53 6.50 -5.29
N GLN A 117 1.02 7.02 -6.40
CA GLN A 117 0.65 6.20 -7.56
C GLN A 117 1.85 5.46 -8.17
N THR A 118 3.08 5.91 -7.96
CA THR A 118 4.28 5.21 -8.42
C THR A 118 4.59 3.94 -7.61
N TYR A 119 3.91 3.73 -6.48
CA TYR A 119 4.01 2.53 -5.65
C TYR A 119 2.89 1.53 -5.92
N LEU A 120 1.91 1.88 -6.78
CA LEU A 120 0.69 1.11 -6.98
C LEU A 120 0.44 0.78 -8.46
N PRO A 121 0.20 -0.50 -8.80
CA PRO A 121 0.39 -1.67 -7.94
C PRO A 121 1.86 -1.90 -7.64
N PRO A 122 2.20 -2.54 -6.52
CA PRO A 122 3.60 -2.90 -6.23
C PRO A 122 4.24 -3.72 -7.36
N ASP A 123 5.47 -3.36 -7.72
CA ASP A 123 6.25 -4.06 -8.74
C ASP A 123 6.92 -5.31 -8.13
N PRO A 124 6.53 -6.53 -8.55
CA PRO A 124 7.11 -7.75 -8.02
C PRO A 124 8.62 -7.88 -8.29
N GLY A 125 9.12 -7.30 -9.38
CA GLY A 125 10.54 -7.31 -9.71
C GLY A 125 11.36 -6.49 -8.72
N LYS A 126 10.86 -5.29 -8.34
CA LYS A 126 11.49 -4.47 -7.30
C LYS A 126 11.46 -5.17 -5.93
N ILE A 127 10.32 -5.74 -5.56
CA ILE A 127 10.16 -6.53 -4.33
C ILE A 127 11.22 -7.63 -4.29
N GLN A 128 11.33 -8.42 -5.35
CA GLN A 128 12.29 -9.53 -5.43
C GLN A 128 13.73 -9.05 -5.37
N LYS A 129 14.06 -7.94 -6.02
CA LYS A 129 15.40 -7.33 -5.96
C LYS A 129 15.78 -6.90 -4.55
N ILE A 130 14.89 -6.21 -3.83
CA ILE A 130 15.13 -5.74 -2.45
C ILE A 130 15.27 -6.93 -1.51
N TYR A 131 14.42 -7.95 -1.69
CA TYR A 131 14.51 -9.19 -0.94
C TYR A 131 15.85 -9.90 -1.18
N GLY A 132 16.24 -10.10 -2.44
CA GLY A 132 17.51 -10.72 -2.79
C GLY A 132 18.76 -9.99 -2.29
N ALA A 133 18.64 -8.68 -2.06
CA ALA A 133 19.67 -7.86 -1.41
C ALA A 133 19.70 -7.99 0.12
N GLY A 134 18.82 -8.78 0.73
CA GLY A 134 18.74 -9.00 2.17
C GLY A 134 18.27 -7.78 2.98
N LYS A 135 17.64 -6.80 2.32
CA LYS A 135 17.21 -5.54 2.96
C LYS A 135 15.80 -5.61 3.56
N THR A 136 15.05 -6.66 3.24
CA THR A 136 13.66 -6.83 3.68
C THR A 136 13.57 -7.09 5.18
N THR A 137 12.59 -6.51 5.85
CA THR A 137 12.28 -6.79 7.25
C THR A 137 10.89 -7.40 7.37
N ILE A 138 10.74 -8.34 8.30
CA ILE A 138 9.47 -9.02 8.57
C ILE A 138 9.09 -8.73 10.02
N GLN A 139 7.87 -8.22 10.21
CA GLN A 139 7.26 -8.03 11.52
C GLN A 139 6.10 -9.01 11.67
N VAL A 140 6.10 -9.79 12.73
CA VAL A 140 4.97 -10.65 13.08
C VAL A 140 3.88 -9.78 13.72
N LEU A 141 2.70 -9.73 13.09
CA LEU A 141 1.52 -9.04 13.62
C LEU A 141 0.67 -9.99 14.47
N GLU A 142 0.56 -11.24 14.03
CA GLU A 142 -0.11 -12.33 14.73
C GLU A 142 0.67 -13.62 14.44
N PRO A 143 1.13 -14.34 15.46
CA PRO A 143 1.95 -15.54 15.28
C PRO A 143 1.33 -16.54 14.31
N ASN A 144 2.12 -16.99 13.34
CA ASN A 144 1.77 -17.94 12.26
C ASN A 144 0.66 -17.50 11.30
N ASN A 145 0.01 -16.34 11.53
CA ASN A 145 -1.14 -15.92 10.75
C ASN A 145 -0.88 -14.64 9.95
N LYS A 146 -0.39 -13.58 10.60
CA LYS A 146 -0.30 -12.26 9.98
C LYS A 146 1.10 -11.68 10.09
N PHE A 147 1.58 -11.15 8.99
CA PHE A 147 2.92 -10.61 8.87
C PHE A 147 2.87 -9.27 8.13
N LYS A 148 3.79 -8.38 8.50
CA LYS A 148 4.08 -7.16 7.75
C LYS A 148 5.48 -7.27 7.18
N ILE A 149 5.58 -7.23 5.86
CA ILE A 149 6.84 -7.30 5.12
C ILE A 149 7.15 -5.90 4.62
N SER A 150 8.33 -5.38 4.96
CA SER A 150 8.76 -4.03 4.57
C SER A 150 9.95 -4.07 3.63
N PHE A 151 9.86 -3.26 2.58
CA PHE A 151 10.81 -3.12 1.49
C PHE A 151 11.37 -1.70 1.51
N PRO A 152 12.50 -1.46 2.20
CA PRO A 152 13.14 -0.14 2.25
C PRO A 152 13.76 0.22 0.90
N ASP A 153 13.92 1.53 0.66
CA ASP A 153 14.47 2.07 -0.58
C ASP A 153 13.74 1.54 -1.84
N TYR A 154 12.42 1.44 -1.77
CA TYR A 154 11.61 0.78 -2.80
C TYR A 154 11.66 1.52 -4.15
N ASN A 155 11.43 2.83 -4.16
CA ASN A 155 11.58 3.68 -5.34
C ASN A 155 12.77 4.63 -5.20
N GLU A 156 13.01 5.12 -4.00
CA GLU A 156 14.01 6.14 -3.70
C GLU A 156 14.66 5.88 -2.33
N PRO A 157 15.89 6.36 -2.11
CA PRO A 157 16.55 6.24 -0.82
C PRO A 157 15.71 6.84 0.32
N GLY A 158 15.50 6.08 1.38
CA GLY A 158 14.79 6.48 2.58
C GLY A 158 13.26 6.38 2.49
N ASP A 159 12.71 5.89 1.39
CA ASP A 159 11.31 5.50 1.32
C ASP A 159 11.08 4.05 1.80
N MET A 160 9.83 3.66 1.91
CA MET A 160 9.45 2.31 2.31
C MET A 160 8.09 1.94 1.75
N LEU A 161 8.01 0.75 1.17
CA LEU A 161 6.76 0.06 0.92
C LEU A 161 6.63 -1.07 1.94
N SER A 162 5.46 -1.22 2.58
CA SER A 162 5.17 -2.37 3.43
C SER A 162 3.87 -3.03 3.01
N VAL A 163 3.85 -4.36 3.07
CA VAL A 163 2.68 -5.18 2.74
C VAL A 163 2.33 -6.01 3.96
N SER A 164 1.10 -5.88 4.44
CA SER A 164 0.56 -6.71 5.51
C SER A 164 -0.23 -7.87 4.90
N LEU A 165 0.07 -9.09 5.33
CA LEU A 165 -0.45 -10.33 4.78
C LEU A 165 -1.20 -11.13 5.85
N ASP A 166 -2.30 -11.74 5.44
CA ASP A 166 -2.98 -12.84 6.13
C ASP A 166 -2.60 -14.14 5.39
N LYS A 167 -1.61 -14.85 5.92
CA LYS A 167 -0.99 -16.00 5.24
C LYS A 167 -1.94 -17.18 5.10
N PRO A 168 -2.67 -17.63 6.14
CA PRO A 168 -3.64 -18.71 6.04
C PRO A 168 -4.72 -18.48 4.99
N ASN A 169 -5.19 -17.24 4.86
CA ASN A 169 -6.22 -16.88 3.90
C ASN A 169 -5.65 -16.42 2.53
N GLN A 170 -4.33 -16.38 2.40
CA GLN A 170 -3.62 -15.90 1.21
C GLN A 170 -4.10 -14.51 0.75
N LYS A 171 -4.24 -13.56 1.67
CA LYS A 171 -4.80 -12.23 1.43
C LYS A 171 -3.86 -11.11 1.81
N ILE A 172 -3.90 -10.04 1.03
CA ILE A 172 -3.28 -8.78 1.41
C ILE A 172 -4.26 -8.04 2.31
N MET A 173 -3.79 -7.58 3.47
CA MET A 173 -4.59 -6.83 4.44
C MET A 173 -4.43 -5.33 4.26
N ALA A 174 -3.20 -4.89 4.05
CA ALA A 174 -2.88 -3.47 3.90
C ALA A 174 -1.60 -3.25 3.11
N LEU A 175 -1.50 -2.07 2.52
CA LEU A 175 -0.29 -1.48 1.98
C LEU A 175 0.00 -0.18 2.72
N ASP A 176 1.23 -0.03 3.18
CA ASP A 176 1.73 1.22 3.76
C ASP A 176 2.86 1.75 2.89
N VAL A 177 2.79 3.01 2.53
CA VAL A 177 3.87 3.72 1.84
C VAL A 177 4.33 4.86 2.72
N SER A 178 5.63 4.96 2.95
CA SER A 178 6.27 6.13 3.56
C SER A 178 7.30 6.67 2.58
N THR A 179 7.10 7.90 2.14
CA THR A 179 7.96 8.57 1.17
C THR A 179 8.06 10.07 1.47
N SER A 180 8.63 10.85 0.57
CA SER A 180 8.63 12.33 0.60
C SER A 180 8.36 12.85 -0.81
N VAL A 181 7.84 14.07 -0.93
CA VAL A 181 7.65 14.72 -2.23
C VAL A 181 8.94 15.45 -2.63
N ASP A 182 9.13 16.68 -2.25
CA ASP A 182 10.28 17.48 -2.68
C ASP A 182 11.38 17.56 -1.61
N ASP A 183 11.01 17.57 -0.34
CA ASP A 183 11.93 17.65 0.81
C ASP A 183 11.90 16.32 1.58
N PRO A 184 13.06 15.64 1.75
CA PRO A 184 13.16 14.41 2.52
C PRO A 184 12.64 14.51 3.97
N LYS A 185 12.57 15.75 4.52
CA LYS A 185 12.00 16.00 5.85
C LYS A 185 10.48 16.04 5.85
N GLN A 186 9.85 16.25 4.69
CA GLN A 186 8.39 16.29 4.54
C GLN A 186 7.88 14.90 4.18
N LYS A 187 7.70 14.07 5.20
CA LYS A 187 7.22 12.70 5.01
C LYS A 187 5.75 12.69 4.59
N VAL A 188 5.48 11.87 3.59
CA VAL A 188 4.13 11.48 3.16
C VAL A 188 3.93 10.03 3.56
N VAL A 189 2.91 9.78 4.36
CA VAL A 189 2.51 8.43 4.76
C VAL A 189 1.15 8.16 4.14
N PHE A 190 1.04 7.01 3.50
CA PHE A 190 -0.18 6.57 2.87
C PHE A 190 -0.48 5.13 3.28
N ASN A 191 -1.71 4.89 3.72
CA ASN A 191 -2.18 3.56 4.10
C ASN A 191 -3.37 3.18 3.23
N ILE A 192 -3.33 1.98 2.67
CA ILE A 192 -4.45 1.35 1.97
C ILE A 192 -4.83 0.09 2.73
N THR A 193 -6.07 0.02 3.17
CA THR A 193 -6.65 -1.20 3.74
C THR A 193 -7.44 -1.93 2.66
N TYR A 194 -7.26 -3.23 2.59
CA TYR A 194 -8.00 -4.10 1.68
C TYR A 194 -9.16 -4.79 2.38
N SER A 195 -10.27 -4.87 1.68
CA SER A 195 -11.44 -5.65 2.06
C SER A 195 -11.70 -6.73 1.01
N ASN A 196 -12.50 -7.72 1.37
CA ASN A 196 -12.86 -8.81 0.47
C ASN A 196 -14.37 -8.84 0.23
N LEU A 197 -14.75 -9.03 -1.01
CA LEU A 197 -16.13 -9.34 -1.37
C LEU A 197 -16.42 -10.84 -1.12
N PRO A 198 -17.71 -11.25 -1.07
CA PRO A 198 -18.08 -12.65 -0.87
C PRO A 198 -17.49 -13.62 -1.91
N ASP A 199 -17.19 -13.16 -3.12
CA ASP A 199 -16.54 -13.93 -4.17
C ASP A 199 -15.01 -13.99 -4.06
N GLY A 200 -14.44 -13.43 -2.98
CA GLY A 200 -13.01 -13.36 -2.71
C GLY A 200 -12.28 -12.22 -3.42
N THR A 201 -12.96 -11.36 -4.17
CA THR A 201 -12.33 -10.20 -4.81
C THR A 201 -11.81 -9.23 -3.74
N GLN A 202 -10.52 -8.92 -3.79
CA GLN A 202 -9.91 -7.91 -2.94
C GLN A 202 -10.06 -6.52 -3.56
N PHE A 203 -10.41 -5.54 -2.75
CA PHE A 203 -10.51 -4.15 -3.17
C PHE A 203 -10.13 -3.20 -2.03
N THR A 204 -9.88 -1.96 -2.38
CA THR A 204 -9.61 -0.91 -1.39
C THR A 204 -10.90 -0.27 -0.91
N GLY A 205 -11.10 -0.19 0.41
CA GLY A 205 -12.24 0.53 1.00
C GLY A 205 -13.24 -0.35 1.75
N ASN A 206 -14.45 0.20 1.94
CA ASN A 206 -15.52 -0.45 2.71
C ASN A 206 -16.38 -1.35 1.80
N PRO A 207 -16.57 -2.64 2.12
CA PRO A 207 -17.35 -3.60 1.32
C PRO A 207 -18.82 -3.19 1.11
N TYR A 208 -19.40 -2.43 2.04
CA TYR A 208 -20.80 -1.97 1.93
C TYR A 208 -21.01 -0.92 0.83
N LEU A 209 -19.96 -0.38 0.25
CA LEU A 209 -20.01 0.63 -0.81
C LEU A 209 -19.74 0.06 -2.20
N MET A 210 -19.59 -1.26 -2.32
CA MET A 210 -19.39 -1.95 -3.61
C MET A 210 -20.63 -2.73 -4.04
N GLN A 211 -21.01 -2.57 -5.29
CA GLN A 211 -22.09 -3.33 -5.92
C GLN A 211 -21.62 -3.97 -7.22
N ARG A 212 -22.04 -5.23 -7.46
CA ARG A 212 -21.81 -5.87 -8.74
C ARG A 212 -22.70 -5.23 -9.81
N ARG A 213 -22.12 -4.85 -10.94
CA ARG A 213 -22.88 -4.31 -12.07
C ARG A 213 -23.86 -5.36 -12.56
N ARG A 214 -25.10 -4.94 -12.74
CA ARG A 214 -26.07 -5.74 -13.50
C ARG A 214 -25.77 -5.53 -14.99
N THR A 215 -25.34 -6.58 -15.66
CA THR A 215 -25.22 -6.64 -17.13
C THR A 215 -26.58 -6.67 -17.75
#